data_76467d50433c9fb5c36a564d6c5729c6
#
_entry.id   76467d50433c9fb5c36a564d6c5729c6
#
_cell.length_a   1.000
_cell.length_b   1.000
_cell.length_c   1.000
_cell.angle_alpha   90.00
_cell.angle_beta   90.00
_cell.angle_gamma   90.00
#
_symmetry.space_group_name_H-M   'P 1'
#
loop_
_entity.id
_entity.type
_entity.pdbx_description
1 polymer ?
#
loop_
_entity_poly.entity_id
_entity_poly.type
_entity_poly.pdbx_seq_one_letter_code
_entity_poly.pdbx_strand_id
1 'polypeptide(L)'
;MIYEKIPFSEELPDNPDLHQQIIDVLPIPIFYRDIHGVYKTCNKAHERFIGLSKDEIAGKTVFDIQPPDIAEIYAHHDQELFESRADQVYETKFRRSDGAIRDVVFNKAVIRDSEGVITGIVGSIFDITDRKKTERKLERAREATVIASVMMHKIRAGIVIVNNNFKVIDCNFSFARMFGSETEELFDTVPGLHGADFKELVPEVVYKMFSTLLASGENMLERDLKIQNKLLQVCVITIYKNRVVGALIRDMSAPSLVREEIISRAQQINRQNLDTVQKVAFLLGENAALTEKMISSIIESYKYEDEDN
;
A
#
# COMPACT_ATOMS: atom_id res chain seq x y z
N MET A 1 -44.81 -5.18 -13.41
CA MET A 1 -45.14 -5.26 -11.99
C MET A 1 -44.53 -6.52 -11.41
N ILE A 2 -43.46 -6.40 -10.64
CA ILE A 2 -42.68 -7.55 -10.12
C ILE A 2 -43.22 -8.08 -8.80
N TYR A 3 -44.07 -7.31 -8.13
CA TYR A 3 -44.54 -7.59 -6.76
C TYR A 3 -45.88 -8.34 -6.65
N GLU A 4 -46.56 -8.67 -7.75
CA GLU A 4 -47.89 -9.27 -7.73
C GLU A 4 -47.96 -10.79 -7.45
N LYS A 5 -46.79 -11.47 -7.24
CA LYS A 5 -46.78 -12.95 -7.09
C LYS A 5 -46.23 -13.45 -5.75
N ILE A 6 -45.92 -12.55 -4.81
CA ILE A 6 -45.46 -12.96 -3.48
C ILE A 6 -46.53 -12.60 -2.47
N PRO A 7 -47.04 -13.56 -1.68
CA PRO A 7 -48.00 -13.23 -0.64
C PRO A 7 -47.32 -12.39 0.43
N PHE A 8 -47.69 -11.11 0.52
CA PHE A 8 -47.30 -10.23 1.62
C PHE A 8 -48.42 -10.21 2.64
N SER A 9 -48.10 -10.30 3.94
CA SER A 9 -49.00 -9.86 4.97
C SER A 9 -48.91 -8.32 5.06
N GLU A 10 -50.04 -7.62 4.99
CA GLU A 10 -50.10 -6.16 5.06
C GLU A 10 -49.77 -5.61 6.46
N GLU A 11 -49.75 -6.44 7.48
CA GLU A 11 -49.38 -6.06 8.84
C GLU A 11 -48.05 -6.69 9.23
N LEU A 12 -47.08 -5.85 9.64
CA LEU A 12 -45.90 -6.33 10.34
C LEU A 12 -46.35 -6.97 11.66
N PRO A 13 -46.11 -8.27 11.88
CA PRO A 13 -46.47 -8.88 13.15
C PRO A 13 -45.68 -8.15 14.27
N ASP A 14 -46.41 -7.75 15.31
CA ASP A 14 -45.81 -7.26 16.56
C ASP A 14 -45.20 -8.47 17.29
N ASN A 15 -44.06 -8.91 16.74
CA ASN A 15 -43.38 -10.10 17.15
C ASN A 15 -41.94 -9.73 17.58
N PRO A 16 -41.56 -9.93 18.84
CA PRO A 16 -40.21 -9.71 19.33
C PRO A 16 -39.15 -10.45 18.51
N ASP A 17 -39.49 -11.60 17.92
CA ASP A 17 -38.59 -12.37 17.07
C ASP A 17 -38.28 -11.67 15.74
N LEU A 18 -39.19 -10.81 15.23
CA LEU A 18 -38.97 -10.08 13.98
C LEU A 18 -37.80 -9.09 14.10
N HIS A 19 -37.70 -8.38 15.20
CA HIS A 19 -36.59 -7.45 15.43
C HIS A 19 -35.26 -8.19 15.43
N GLN A 20 -35.18 -9.35 16.09
CA GLN A 20 -33.97 -10.19 16.07
C GLN A 20 -33.68 -10.71 14.67
N GLN A 21 -34.69 -11.16 13.92
CA GLN A 21 -34.50 -11.62 12.54
C GLN A 21 -33.97 -10.50 11.63
N ILE A 22 -34.49 -9.27 11.77
CA ILE A 22 -34.01 -8.11 10.99
C ILE A 22 -32.56 -7.83 11.26
N ILE A 23 -32.09 -7.80 12.49
CA ILE A 23 -30.69 -7.54 12.79
C ILE A 23 -29.79 -8.73 12.43
N ASP A 24 -30.30 -9.96 12.45
CA ASP A 24 -29.54 -11.16 12.15
C ASP A 24 -29.18 -11.30 10.66
N VAL A 25 -29.98 -10.75 9.75
CA VAL A 25 -29.68 -10.73 8.31
C VAL A 25 -28.64 -9.66 7.94
N LEU A 26 -28.38 -8.70 8.81
CA LEU A 26 -27.41 -7.66 8.55
C LEU A 26 -25.96 -8.23 8.66
N PRO A 27 -25.10 -7.98 7.66
CA PRO A 27 -23.73 -8.50 7.66
C PRO A 27 -22.81 -7.73 8.63
N ILE A 28 -23.31 -6.68 9.27
CA ILE A 28 -22.54 -5.83 10.19
C ILE A 28 -22.76 -6.34 11.62
N PRO A 29 -21.71 -6.57 12.41
CA PRO A 29 -21.82 -6.90 13.83
C PRO A 29 -22.58 -5.82 14.59
N ILE A 30 -23.66 -6.20 15.25
CA ILE A 30 -24.51 -5.31 16.07
C ILE A 30 -24.69 -5.93 17.44
N PHE A 31 -24.61 -5.09 18.48
CA PHE A 31 -24.85 -5.47 19.86
C PHE A 31 -25.69 -4.42 20.59
N TYR A 32 -26.38 -4.84 21.65
CA TYR A 32 -27.00 -3.97 22.60
C TYR A 32 -26.57 -4.30 24.02
N ARG A 33 -26.25 -3.25 24.79
CA ARG A 33 -25.92 -3.30 26.22
C ARG A 33 -26.80 -2.36 27.00
N ASP A 34 -27.11 -2.75 28.22
CA ASP A 34 -27.88 -1.88 29.14
C ASP A 34 -27.03 -0.75 29.72
N ILE A 35 -27.62 0.07 30.59
CA ILE A 35 -26.96 1.21 31.27
C ILE A 35 -25.80 0.78 32.20
N HIS A 36 -25.72 -0.49 32.56
CA HIS A 36 -24.66 -1.08 33.37
C HIS A 36 -23.54 -1.72 32.49
N GLY A 37 -23.62 -1.57 31.17
CA GLY A 37 -22.65 -2.13 30.23
C GLY A 37 -22.81 -3.64 29.98
N VAL A 38 -23.91 -4.24 30.47
CA VAL A 38 -24.18 -5.68 30.33
C VAL A 38 -24.79 -5.96 28.96
N TYR A 39 -24.22 -6.89 28.23
CA TYR A 39 -24.75 -7.35 26.95
C TYR A 39 -26.09 -8.04 27.12
N LYS A 40 -27.09 -7.58 26.41
CA LYS A 40 -28.46 -8.14 26.40
C LYS A 40 -28.74 -8.92 25.12
N THR A 41 -28.27 -8.43 23.99
CA THR A 41 -28.46 -9.12 22.71
C THR A 41 -27.39 -8.70 21.71
N CYS A 42 -27.24 -9.53 20.68
CA CYS A 42 -26.42 -9.24 19.52
C CYS A 42 -26.97 -9.99 18.29
N ASN A 43 -26.46 -9.66 17.10
CA ASN A 43 -26.83 -10.35 15.88
C ASN A 43 -25.83 -11.47 15.50
N LYS A 44 -26.21 -12.28 14.52
CA LYS A 44 -25.35 -13.37 13.99
C LYS A 44 -24.00 -12.90 13.45
N ALA A 45 -23.94 -11.69 12.90
CA ALA A 45 -22.66 -11.11 12.44
C ALA A 45 -21.72 -10.82 13.62
N HIS A 46 -22.26 -10.37 14.76
CA HIS A 46 -21.47 -10.11 15.96
C HIS A 46 -20.94 -11.41 16.59
N GLU A 47 -21.75 -12.48 16.64
CA GLU A 47 -21.31 -13.79 17.10
C GLU A 47 -20.11 -14.28 16.25
N ARG A 48 -20.24 -14.24 14.94
CA ARG A 48 -19.13 -14.61 14.01
C ARG A 48 -17.90 -13.73 14.17
N PHE A 49 -18.10 -12.44 14.40
CA PHE A 49 -17.00 -11.50 14.55
C PHE A 49 -16.22 -11.72 15.84
N ILE A 50 -16.91 -11.83 16.97
CA ILE A 50 -16.28 -12.06 18.29
C ILE A 50 -15.78 -13.50 18.41
N GLY A 51 -16.47 -14.48 17.85
CA GLY A 51 -16.22 -15.90 18.01
C GLY A 51 -16.85 -16.48 19.29
N LEU A 52 -17.91 -15.84 19.81
CA LEU A 52 -18.72 -16.29 20.94
C LEU A 52 -20.19 -16.23 20.52
N SER A 53 -20.98 -17.19 20.99
CA SER A 53 -22.44 -17.19 20.76
C SER A 53 -23.14 -16.11 21.59
N LYS A 54 -24.37 -15.74 21.18
CA LYS A 54 -25.22 -14.81 21.93
C LYS A 54 -25.39 -15.23 23.39
N ASP A 55 -25.57 -16.53 23.64
CA ASP A 55 -25.79 -17.05 24.99
C ASP A 55 -24.53 -16.95 25.87
N GLU A 56 -23.36 -17.06 25.25
CA GLU A 56 -22.07 -16.87 25.94
C GLU A 56 -21.77 -15.41 26.25
N ILE A 57 -22.33 -14.47 25.47
CA ILE A 57 -22.12 -13.02 25.61
C ILE A 57 -23.16 -12.40 26.56
N ALA A 58 -24.41 -12.89 26.52
CA ALA A 58 -25.50 -12.35 27.31
C ALA A 58 -25.18 -12.38 28.82
N GLY A 59 -25.42 -11.28 29.51
CA GLY A 59 -25.13 -11.14 30.93
C GLY A 59 -23.69 -10.75 31.27
N LYS A 60 -22.78 -10.74 30.30
CA LYS A 60 -21.39 -10.32 30.48
C LYS A 60 -21.22 -8.83 30.21
N THR A 61 -20.11 -8.28 30.71
CA THR A 61 -19.65 -6.93 30.40
C THR A 61 -18.44 -6.97 29.45
N VAL A 62 -17.95 -5.82 29.04
CA VAL A 62 -16.71 -5.74 28.23
C VAL A 62 -15.50 -6.27 28.98
N PHE A 63 -15.48 -6.16 30.30
CA PHE A 63 -14.38 -6.65 31.16
C PHE A 63 -14.32 -8.18 31.25
N ASP A 64 -15.43 -8.86 30.99
CA ASP A 64 -15.48 -10.33 30.94
C ASP A 64 -15.06 -10.89 29.59
N ILE A 65 -15.05 -10.05 28.53
CA ILE A 65 -14.83 -10.48 27.13
C ILE A 65 -13.50 -9.97 26.59
N GLN A 66 -13.04 -8.81 27.03
CA GLN A 66 -11.84 -8.15 26.53
C GLN A 66 -10.76 -8.07 27.65
N PRO A 67 -9.48 -8.01 27.25
CA PRO A 67 -8.40 -7.68 28.19
C PRO A 67 -8.65 -6.33 28.88
N PRO A 68 -8.19 -6.17 30.14
CA PRO A 68 -8.47 -4.96 30.94
C PRO A 68 -8.13 -3.64 30.25
N ASP A 69 -6.97 -3.58 29.56
CA ASP A 69 -6.50 -2.41 28.82
C ASP A 69 -7.45 -1.99 27.68
N ILE A 70 -8.04 -2.96 26.98
CA ILE A 70 -9.03 -2.72 25.92
C ILE A 70 -10.39 -2.42 26.52
N ALA A 71 -10.78 -3.15 27.57
CA ALA A 71 -12.06 -2.98 28.24
C ALA A 71 -12.21 -1.58 28.85
N GLU A 72 -11.14 -1.06 29.47
CA GLU A 72 -11.11 0.32 30.03
C GLU A 72 -11.37 1.38 28.97
N ILE A 73 -10.76 1.25 27.77
CA ILE A 73 -11.01 2.15 26.63
C ILE A 73 -12.48 2.14 26.25
N TYR A 74 -13.11 0.95 26.17
CA TYR A 74 -14.51 0.83 25.79
C TYR A 74 -15.44 1.39 26.85
N ALA A 75 -15.16 1.15 28.14
CA ALA A 75 -15.93 1.68 29.26
C ALA A 75 -15.86 3.21 29.32
N HIS A 76 -14.67 3.78 29.08
CA HIS A 76 -14.50 5.23 29.02
C HIS A 76 -15.34 5.87 27.90
N HIS A 77 -15.29 5.30 26.69
CA HIS A 77 -16.13 5.77 25.57
C HIS A 77 -17.62 5.59 25.83
N ASP A 78 -18.04 4.54 26.52
CA ASP A 78 -19.43 4.35 26.88
C ASP A 78 -19.90 5.42 27.88
N GLN A 79 -19.05 5.79 28.86
CA GLN A 79 -19.33 6.87 29.79
C GLN A 79 -19.47 8.21 29.06
N GLU A 80 -18.52 8.54 28.17
CA GLU A 80 -18.60 9.76 27.35
C GLU A 80 -19.89 9.79 26.50
N LEU A 81 -20.33 8.65 25.98
CA LEU A 81 -21.55 8.53 25.18
C LEU A 81 -22.79 8.81 26.04
N PHE A 82 -22.87 8.31 27.27
CA PHE A 82 -23.96 8.60 28.21
C PHE A 82 -23.99 10.08 28.63
N GLU A 83 -22.83 10.70 28.81
CA GLU A 83 -22.71 12.11 29.21
C GLU A 83 -23.06 13.06 28.05
N SER A 84 -22.49 12.83 26.87
CA SER A 84 -22.69 13.68 25.68
C SER A 84 -24.08 13.49 25.04
N ARG A 85 -24.66 12.30 25.20
CA ARG A 85 -25.93 11.89 24.58
C ARG A 85 -25.95 12.02 23.06
N ALA A 86 -24.78 12.13 22.43
CA ALA A 86 -24.58 12.20 20.99
C ALA A 86 -24.02 10.87 20.48
N ASP A 87 -24.29 10.56 19.21
CA ASP A 87 -23.69 9.39 18.56
C ASP A 87 -22.16 9.48 18.58
N GLN A 88 -21.52 8.34 18.76
CA GLN A 88 -20.07 8.25 18.88
C GLN A 88 -19.50 7.31 17.82
N VAL A 89 -18.45 7.79 17.16
CA VAL A 89 -17.66 7.01 16.19
C VAL A 89 -16.20 7.11 16.56
N TYR A 90 -15.55 5.96 16.78
CA TYR A 90 -14.12 5.94 17.08
C TYR A 90 -13.44 4.67 16.58
N GLU A 91 -12.16 4.81 16.27
CA GLU A 91 -11.29 3.69 15.88
C GLU A 91 -10.58 3.13 17.11
N THR A 92 -10.50 1.80 17.19
CA THR A 92 -9.78 1.13 18.28
C THR A 92 -9.37 -0.28 17.84
N LYS A 93 -8.76 -1.02 18.76
CA LYS A 93 -8.45 -2.43 18.59
C LYS A 93 -9.48 -3.31 19.29
N PHE A 94 -9.78 -4.44 18.66
CA PHE A 94 -10.65 -5.47 19.19
C PHE A 94 -9.91 -6.81 19.22
N ARG A 95 -9.96 -7.50 20.35
CA ARG A 95 -9.43 -8.86 20.47
C ARG A 95 -10.56 -9.87 20.36
N ARG A 96 -10.45 -10.75 19.37
CA ARG A 96 -11.39 -11.85 19.16
C ARG A 96 -11.11 -12.98 20.17
N SER A 97 -12.07 -13.90 20.34
CA SER A 97 -11.95 -15.07 21.20
C SER A 97 -10.79 -15.99 20.81
N ASP A 98 -10.42 -16.05 19.53
CA ASP A 98 -9.25 -16.77 19.00
C ASP A 98 -7.90 -16.07 19.26
N GLY A 99 -7.91 -14.92 19.95
CA GLY A 99 -6.75 -14.10 20.26
C GLY A 99 -6.34 -13.13 19.14
N ALA A 100 -6.97 -13.17 17.95
CA ALA A 100 -6.65 -12.27 16.85
C ALA A 100 -7.05 -10.83 17.18
N ILE A 101 -6.12 -9.89 16.93
CA ILE A 101 -6.37 -8.46 17.09
C ILE A 101 -6.83 -7.87 15.77
N ARG A 102 -7.95 -7.13 15.79
CA ARG A 102 -8.53 -6.44 14.66
C ARG A 102 -8.51 -4.93 14.89
N ASP A 103 -8.24 -4.15 13.86
CA ASP A 103 -8.51 -2.71 13.85
C ASP A 103 -9.99 -2.53 13.51
N VAL A 104 -10.74 -1.82 14.35
CA VAL A 104 -12.19 -1.67 14.18
C VAL A 104 -12.64 -0.23 14.33
N VAL A 105 -13.77 0.10 13.70
CA VAL A 105 -14.54 1.31 13.98
C VAL A 105 -15.77 0.90 14.74
N PHE A 106 -16.00 1.48 15.91
CA PHE A 106 -17.27 1.42 16.61
C PHE A 106 -18.12 2.62 16.21
N ASN A 107 -19.40 2.34 15.88
CA ASN A 107 -20.46 3.33 15.86
C ASN A 107 -21.40 2.99 17.01
N LYS A 108 -21.61 3.91 17.94
CA LYS A 108 -22.44 3.71 19.12
C LYS A 108 -23.47 4.83 19.27
N ALA A 109 -24.66 4.47 19.69
CA ALA A 109 -25.73 5.40 19.99
C ALA A 109 -26.47 4.96 21.25
N VAL A 110 -27.06 5.93 22.00
CA VAL A 110 -27.89 5.63 23.12
C VAL A 110 -29.30 5.22 22.66
N ILE A 111 -29.85 4.19 23.30
CA ILE A 111 -31.27 3.78 23.15
C ILE A 111 -32.07 4.42 24.27
N ARG A 112 -33.29 4.90 23.94
CA ARG A 112 -34.25 5.49 24.89
C ARG A 112 -35.56 4.75 24.83
N ASP A 113 -36.23 4.74 25.95
CA ASP A 113 -37.62 4.28 26.02
C ASP A 113 -38.63 5.35 25.49
N SER A 114 -39.90 5.07 25.59
CA SER A 114 -41.01 5.96 25.19
C SER A 114 -41.09 7.25 26.01
N GLU A 115 -40.47 7.30 27.20
CA GLU A 115 -40.41 8.46 28.07
C GLU A 115 -39.14 9.28 27.87
N GLY A 116 -38.24 8.83 26.94
CA GLY A 116 -37.00 9.47 26.62
C GLY A 116 -35.83 9.14 27.59
N VAL A 117 -36.03 8.18 28.50
CA VAL A 117 -35.03 7.73 29.46
C VAL A 117 -34.07 6.78 28.74
N ILE A 118 -32.76 6.98 28.95
CA ILE A 118 -31.73 6.11 28.36
C ILE A 118 -31.84 4.72 28.98
N THR A 119 -31.99 3.70 28.15
CA THR A 119 -32.05 2.29 28.54
C THR A 119 -30.81 1.51 28.23
N GLY A 120 -29.93 2.04 27.37
CA GLY A 120 -28.70 1.38 27.02
C GLY A 120 -28.03 1.95 25.79
N ILE A 121 -27.11 1.16 25.23
CA ILE A 121 -26.28 1.50 24.08
C ILE A 121 -26.48 0.42 23.00
N VAL A 122 -26.77 0.86 21.78
CA VAL A 122 -26.58 0.04 20.57
C VAL A 122 -25.24 0.38 19.93
N GLY A 123 -24.51 -0.63 19.50
CA GLY A 123 -23.26 -0.43 18.78
C GLY A 123 -23.15 -1.33 17.55
N SER A 124 -22.48 -0.83 16.53
CA SER A 124 -22.04 -1.61 15.38
C SER A 124 -20.51 -1.57 15.26
N ILE A 125 -19.94 -2.64 14.69
CA ILE A 125 -18.49 -2.82 14.56
C ILE A 125 -18.17 -2.98 13.08
N PHE A 126 -17.25 -2.16 12.59
CA PHE A 126 -16.69 -2.31 11.25
C PHE A 126 -15.23 -2.76 11.36
N ASP A 127 -14.91 -3.94 10.82
CA ASP A 127 -13.54 -4.41 10.72
C ASP A 127 -12.82 -3.66 9.58
N ILE A 128 -11.85 -2.83 9.96
CA ILE A 128 -11.04 -2.04 9.04
C ILE A 128 -9.60 -2.58 8.93
N THR A 129 -9.36 -3.79 9.44
CA THR A 129 -8.01 -4.38 9.52
C THR A 129 -7.36 -4.48 8.14
N ASP A 130 -8.08 -5.00 7.14
CA ASP A 130 -7.51 -5.18 5.81
C ASP A 130 -7.36 -3.86 5.06
N ARG A 131 -8.29 -2.91 5.26
CA ARG A 131 -8.12 -1.54 4.78
C ARG A 131 -6.84 -0.91 5.34
N LYS A 132 -6.63 -0.94 6.65
CA LYS A 132 -5.42 -0.39 7.29
C LYS A 132 -4.15 -1.11 6.86
N LYS A 133 -4.18 -2.42 6.67
CA LYS A 133 -3.04 -3.17 6.12
C LYS A 133 -2.67 -2.69 4.72
N THR A 134 -3.67 -2.47 3.87
CA THR A 134 -3.49 -2.00 2.50
C THR A 134 -2.95 -0.58 2.47
N GLU A 135 -3.53 0.32 3.27
CA GLU A 135 -3.06 1.70 3.42
C GLU A 135 -1.58 1.75 3.88
N ARG A 136 -1.21 0.97 4.91
CA ARG A 136 0.18 0.89 5.38
C ARG A 136 1.15 0.32 4.33
N LYS A 137 0.71 -0.67 3.53
CA LYS A 137 1.53 -1.20 2.44
C LYS A 137 1.75 -0.15 1.34
N LEU A 138 0.70 0.57 0.97
CA LEU A 138 0.77 1.64 -0.02
C LEU A 138 1.69 2.77 0.45
N GLU A 139 1.58 3.19 1.71
CA GLU A 139 2.42 4.24 2.28
C GLU A 139 3.90 3.83 2.28
N ARG A 140 4.22 2.62 2.74
CA ARG A 140 5.60 2.09 2.69
C ARG A 140 6.15 2.02 1.26
N ALA A 141 5.34 1.58 0.30
CA ALA A 141 5.74 1.55 -1.10
C ALA A 141 6.02 2.96 -1.64
N ARG A 142 5.20 3.92 -1.27
CA ARG A 142 5.36 5.34 -1.63
C ARG A 142 6.63 5.94 -1.04
N GLU A 143 6.88 5.71 0.26
CA GLU A 143 8.11 6.14 0.93
C GLU A 143 9.36 5.54 0.27
N ALA A 144 9.35 4.23 -0.02
CA ALA A 144 10.45 3.56 -0.70
C ALA A 144 10.72 4.17 -2.08
N THR A 145 9.69 4.49 -2.85
CA THR A 145 9.81 5.15 -4.16
C THR A 145 10.44 6.54 -4.04
N VAL A 146 10.00 7.33 -3.06
CA VAL A 146 10.57 8.67 -2.81
C VAL A 146 12.05 8.57 -2.42
N ILE A 147 12.40 7.65 -1.51
CA ILE A 147 13.79 7.43 -1.10
C ILE A 147 14.65 7.03 -2.29
N ALA A 148 14.20 6.08 -3.11
CA ALA A 148 14.92 5.62 -4.30
C ALA A 148 15.15 6.77 -5.30
N SER A 149 14.13 7.60 -5.55
CA SER A 149 14.22 8.77 -6.42
C SER A 149 15.24 9.79 -5.89
N VAL A 150 15.17 10.14 -4.60
CA VAL A 150 16.13 11.07 -3.98
C VAL A 150 17.56 10.54 -4.04
N MET A 151 17.76 9.24 -3.79
CA MET A 151 19.07 8.62 -3.89
C MET A 151 19.61 8.66 -5.32
N MET A 152 18.77 8.34 -6.31
CA MET A 152 19.15 8.40 -7.73
C MET A 152 19.64 9.80 -8.14
N HIS A 153 18.98 10.87 -7.66
CA HIS A 153 19.37 12.24 -7.98
C HIS A 153 20.63 12.71 -7.26
N LYS A 154 21.00 12.12 -6.14
CA LYS A 154 22.23 12.46 -5.38
C LYS A 154 23.48 11.72 -5.83
N ILE A 155 23.36 10.68 -6.64
CA ILE A 155 24.49 9.93 -7.16
C ILE A 155 25.21 10.76 -8.22
N ARG A 156 26.55 10.86 -8.12
CA ARG A 156 27.38 11.60 -9.09
C ARG A 156 27.54 10.89 -10.43
N ALA A 157 27.22 9.62 -10.51
CA ALA A 157 27.18 8.89 -11.78
C ALA A 157 25.87 9.24 -12.53
N GLY A 158 25.93 9.29 -13.85
CA GLY A 158 24.77 9.39 -14.71
C GLY A 158 23.94 8.12 -14.64
N ILE A 159 22.65 8.24 -14.34
CA ILE A 159 21.69 7.14 -14.36
C ILE A 159 20.62 7.47 -15.38
N VAL A 160 20.26 6.50 -16.21
CA VAL A 160 19.16 6.60 -17.17
C VAL A 160 18.45 5.25 -17.28
N ILE A 161 17.13 5.28 -17.40
CA ILE A 161 16.27 4.12 -17.59
C ILE A 161 15.47 4.33 -18.88
N VAL A 162 15.45 3.30 -19.74
CA VAL A 162 14.87 3.39 -21.08
C VAL A 162 13.98 2.17 -21.33
N ASN A 163 12.85 2.38 -22.00
CA ASN A 163 11.95 1.30 -22.41
C ASN A 163 12.36 0.69 -23.76
N ASN A 164 11.65 -0.36 -24.19
CA ASN A 164 11.89 -1.05 -25.45
C ASN A 164 11.61 -0.23 -26.72
N ASN A 165 10.95 0.94 -26.59
CA ASN A 165 10.76 1.90 -27.65
C ASN A 165 11.82 3.00 -27.64
N PHE A 166 12.90 2.83 -26.88
CA PHE A 166 13.97 3.79 -26.67
C PHE A 166 13.48 5.16 -26.18
N LYS A 167 12.37 5.18 -25.41
CA LYS A 167 11.93 6.37 -24.69
C LYS A 167 12.46 6.33 -23.27
N VAL A 168 12.97 7.47 -22.80
CA VAL A 168 13.45 7.63 -21.43
C VAL A 168 12.26 7.48 -20.47
N ILE A 169 12.40 6.57 -19.51
CA ILE A 169 11.47 6.43 -18.40
C ILE A 169 11.84 7.39 -17.28
N ASP A 170 13.14 7.47 -16.96
CA ASP A 170 13.67 8.37 -15.95
C ASP A 170 15.18 8.52 -16.09
N CYS A 171 15.73 9.65 -15.63
CA CYS A 171 17.16 9.85 -15.51
C CYS A 171 17.48 10.83 -14.38
N ASN A 172 18.74 10.85 -13.94
CA ASN A 172 19.20 11.84 -12.99
C ASN A 172 19.91 13.02 -13.68
N PHE A 173 20.06 14.11 -12.95
CA PHE A 173 20.74 15.32 -13.42
C PHE A 173 22.19 15.05 -13.88
N SER A 174 22.90 14.13 -13.20
CA SER A 174 24.26 13.73 -13.58
C SER A 174 24.34 13.15 -14.99
N PHE A 175 23.33 12.39 -15.42
CA PHE A 175 23.21 11.89 -16.79
C PHE A 175 23.06 13.06 -17.78
N ALA A 176 22.09 13.94 -17.52
CA ALA A 176 21.84 15.08 -18.42
C ALA A 176 23.08 15.93 -18.65
N ARG A 177 23.81 16.24 -17.59
CA ARG A 177 25.05 17.03 -17.65
C ARG A 177 26.20 16.35 -18.37
N MET A 178 26.21 15.00 -18.45
CA MET A 178 27.29 14.25 -19.12
C MET A 178 27.26 14.38 -20.64
N PHE A 179 26.05 14.53 -21.22
CA PHE A 179 25.84 14.47 -22.67
C PHE A 179 25.61 15.83 -23.33
N GLY A 180 25.79 16.93 -22.62
CA GLY A 180 25.82 18.27 -23.20
C GLY A 180 24.79 19.23 -22.63
N SER A 181 24.95 20.52 -22.97
CA SER A 181 24.11 21.60 -22.47
C SER A 181 22.65 21.49 -22.97
N GLU A 182 22.44 21.00 -24.17
CA GLU A 182 21.09 20.79 -24.71
C GLU A 182 20.29 19.77 -23.91
N THR A 183 20.94 18.68 -23.48
CA THR A 183 20.31 17.64 -22.61
C THR A 183 20.06 18.17 -21.21
N GLU A 184 20.94 19.04 -20.69
CA GLU A 184 20.79 19.69 -19.38
C GLU A 184 19.62 20.68 -19.40
N GLU A 185 19.51 21.52 -20.41
CA GLU A 185 18.38 22.47 -20.58
C GLU A 185 17.03 21.72 -20.75
N LEU A 186 17.06 20.61 -21.50
CA LEU A 186 15.87 19.76 -21.63
C LEU A 186 15.46 19.14 -20.30
N PHE A 187 16.41 18.73 -19.47
CA PHE A 187 16.15 18.19 -18.13
C PHE A 187 15.52 19.23 -17.20
N ASP A 188 15.93 20.48 -17.28
CA ASP A 188 15.33 21.58 -16.50
C ASP A 188 13.87 21.82 -16.88
N THR A 189 13.52 21.59 -18.16
CA THR A 189 12.16 21.74 -18.67
C THR A 189 11.31 20.49 -18.41
N VAL A 190 11.91 19.30 -18.57
CA VAL A 190 11.26 18.01 -18.40
C VAL A 190 12.11 17.18 -17.42
N PRO A 191 11.89 17.29 -16.10
CA PRO A 191 12.63 16.54 -15.11
C PRO A 191 12.58 15.03 -15.37
N GLY A 192 13.75 14.36 -15.30
CA GLY A 192 13.86 12.95 -15.63
C GLY A 192 13.83 12.64 -17.13
N LEU A 193 13.71 13.65 -18.00
CA LEU A 193 13.61 13.51 -19.46
C LEU A 193 12.52 12.53 -19.91
N HIS A 194 11.42 12.44 -19.17
CA HIS A 194 10.35 11.48 -19.42
C HIS A 194 9.82 11.54 -20.85
N GLY A 195 9.85 10.41 -21.56
CA GLY A 195 9.35 10.28 -22.93
C GLY A 195 10.28 10.80 -24.01
N ALA A 196 11.41 11.42 -23.65
CA ALA A 196 12.41 11.86 -24.61
C ALA A 196 12.99 10.69 -25.42
N ASP A 197 13.40 10.95 -26.66
CA ASP A 197 14.01 9.96 -27.51
C ASP A 197 15.47 9.73 -27.10
N PHE A 198 15.77 8.57 -26.56
CA PHE A 198 17.10 8.25 -26.06
C PHE A 198 18.19 8.33 -27.15
N LYS A 199 17.82 8.07 -28.41
CA LYS A 199 18.76 8.12 -29.53
C LYS A 199 19.28 9.53 -29.80
N GLU A 200 18.46 10.55 -29.53
CA GLU A 200 18.83 11.95 -29.70
C GLU A 200 19.70 12.50 -28.57
N LEU A 201 19.65 11.83 -27.39
CA LEU A 201 20.34 12.29 -26.18
C LEU A 201 21.76 11.76 -26.03
N VAL A 202 22.10 10.64 -26.70
CA VAL A 202 23.37 9.96 -26.48
C VAL A 202 24.09 9.63 -27.80
N PRO A 203 25.42 9.51 -27.80
CA PRO A 203 26.17 9.03 -28.97
C PRO A 203 25.75 7.63 -29.40
N GLU A 204 25.86 7.34 -30.68
CA GLU A 204 25.45 6.08 -31.30
C GLU A 204 26.04 4.84 -30.62
N VAL A 205 27.30 4.94 -30.13
CA VAL A 205 27.97 3.83 -29.44
C VAL A 205 27.25 3.44 -28.14
N VAL A 206 26.75 4.43 -27.39
CA VAL A 206 25.96 4.21 -26.17
C VAL A 206 24.60 3.64 -26.53
N TYR A 207 23.93 4.22 -27.51
CA TYR A 207 22.65 3.71 -28.02
C TYR A 207 22.75 2.23 -28.45
N LYS A 208 23.81 1.84 -29.16
CA LYS A 208 24.02 0.44 -29.56
C LYS A 208 24.16 -0.52 -28.38
N MET A 209 24.74 -0.09 -27.26
CA MET A 209 24.81 -0.93 -26.06
C MET A 209 23.41 -1.25 -25.51
N PHE A 210 22.52 -0.25 -25.47
CA PHE A 210 21.14 -0.44 -25.03
C PHE A 210 20.34 -1.33 -26.00
N SER A 211 20.49 -1.10 -27.31
CA SER A 211 19.79 -1.91 -28.31
C SER A 211 20.26 -3.37 -28.30
N THR A 212 21.54 -3.62 -28.11
CA THR A 212 22.11 -4.97 -27.97
C THR A 212 21.51 -5.68 -26.76
N LEU A 213 21.48 -5.02 -25.61
CA LEU A 213 20.98 -5.64 -24.39
C LEU A 213 19.47 -5.88 -24.41
N LEU A 214 18.70 -4.94 -24.99
CA LEU A 214 17.26 -5.12 -25.20
C LEU A 214 16.94 -6.29 -26.16
N ALA A 215 17.79 -6.51 -27.18
CA ALA A 215 17.61 -7.57 -28.15
C ALA A 215 18.08 -8.95 -27.63
N SER A 216 19.25 -9.01 -26.98
CA SER A 216 19.84 -10.26 -26.47
C SER A 216 19.13 -10.76 -25.22
N GLY A 217 18.63 -9.84 -24.40
CA GLY A 217 18.08 -10.15 -23.07
C GLY A 217 19.14 -10.63 -22.08
N GLU A 218 20.42 -10.32 -22.34
CA GLU A 218 21.51 -10.50 -21.38
C GLU A 218 21.33 -9.60 -20.16
N ASN A 219 21.94 -9.95 -19.03
CA ASN A 219 21.73 -9.23 -17.78
C ASN A 219 22.47 -7.91 -17.72
N MET A 220 23.69 -7.83 -18.29
CA MET A 220 24.57 -6.67 -18.16
C MET A 220 25.56 -6.60 -19.32
N LEU A 221 25.88 -5.37 -19.75
CA LEU A 221 26.92 -5.05 -20.71
C LEU A 221 27.72 -3.85 -20.17
N GLU A 222 29.01 -4.01 -19.98
CA GLU A 222 29.90 -2.96 -19.49
C GLU A 222 31.01 -2.66 -20.50
N ARG A 223 31.29 -1.38 -20.73
CA ARG A 223 32.36 -0.91 -21.60
C ARG A 223 32.93 0.43 -21.14
N ASP A 224 34.24 0.60 -21.34
CA ASP A 224 34.88 1.90 -21.23
C ASP A 224 34.86 2.58 -22.61
N LEU A 225 34.31 3.77 -22.67
CA LEU A 225 34.14 4.53 -23.90
C LEU A 225 34.85 5.89 -23.80
N LYS A 226 35.61 6.23 -24.83
CA LYS A 226 36.16 7.58 -24.98
C LYS A 226 35.20 8.40 -25.86
N ILE A 227 34.47 9.31 -25.25
CA ILE A 227 33.48 10.18 -25.91
C ILE A 227 33.95 11.62 -25.76
N GLN A 228 34.22 12.28 -26.89
CA GLN A 228 34.87 13.61 -26.90
C GLN A 228 36.19 13.57 -26.10
N ASN A 229 36.28 14.32 -25.02
CA ASN A 229 37.46 14.39 -24.16
C ASN A 229 37.25 13.70 -22.79
N LYS A 230 36.18 12.90 -22.66
CA LYS A 230 35.83 12.18 -21.43
C LYS A 230 36.05 10.68 -21.60
N LEU A 231 36.56 10.03 -20.56
CA LEU A 231 36.57 8.58 -20.43
C LEU A 231 35.38 8.18 -19.59
N LEU A 232 34.38 7.55 -20.22
CA LEU A 232 33.15 7.13 -19.57
C LEU A 232 33.14 5.60 -19.42
N GLN A 233 32.95 5.13 -18.19
CA GLN A 233 32.58 3.75 -17.91
C GLN A 233 31.06 3.63 -17.98
N VAL A 234 30.57 2.87 -18.95
CA VAL A 234 29.16 2.68 -19.21
C VAL A 234 28.77 1.25 -18.87
N CYS A 235 27.95 1.07 -17.86
CA CYS A 235 27.38 -0.22 -17.45
C CYS A 235 25.87 -0.19 -17.72
N VAL A 236 25.42 -0.95 -18.72
CA VAL A 236 23.99 -1.12 -19.06
C VAL A 236 23.51 -2.40 -18.42
N ILE A 237 22.35 -2.35 -17.75
CA ILE A 237 21.76 -3.47 -17.03
C ILE A 237 20.32 -3.71 -17.48
N THR A 238 19.90 -4.96 -17.54
CA THR A 238 18.50 -5.33 -17.79
C THR A 238 17.69 -5.24 -16.50
N ILE A 239 16.69 -4.35 -16.47
CA ILE A 239 15.74 -4.21 -15.37
C ILE A 239 14.57 -5.18 -15.60
N TYR A 240 13.97 -5.12 -16.78
CA TYR A 240 12.95 -6.08 -17.24
C TYR A 240 13.34 -6.61 -18.61
N LYS A 241 13.49 -7.93 -18.73
CA LYS A 241 13.96 -8.59 -19.95
C LYS A 241 13.15 -8.13 -21.16
N ASN A 242 13.88 -7.68 -22.20
CA ASN A 242 13.33 -7.19 -23.49
C ASN A 242 12.32 -6.03 -23.36
N ARG A 243 12.23 -5.37 -22.20
CA ARG A 243 11.27 -4.29 -21.96
C ARG A 243 11.88 -3.01 -21.42
N VAL A 244 12.79 -3.15 -20.43
CA VAL A 244 13.37 -2.00 -19.75
C VAL A 244 14.84 -2.30 -19.45
N VAL A 245 15.71 -1.38 -19.81
CA VAL A 245 17.12 -1.37 -19.45
C VAL A 245 17.49 -0.07 -18.77
N GLY A 246 18.45 -0.12 -17.88
CA GLY A 246 19.03 1.06 -17.25
C GLY A 246 20.53 1.12 -17.48
N ALA A 247 21.13 2.28 -17.31
CA ALA A 247 22.57 2.41 -17.30
C ALA A 247 23.08 3.24 -16.13
N LEU A 248 24.27 2.84 -15.67
CA LEU A 248 25.13 3.61 -14.80
C LEU A 248 26.32 4.09 -15.59
N ILE A 249 26.55 5.40 -15.67
CA ILE A 249 27.61 6.03 -16.46
C ILE A 249 28.51 6.82 -15.53
N ARG A 250 29.80 6.51 -15.51
CA ARG A 250 30.79 7.20 -14.69
C ARG A 250 31.77 7.94 -15.56
N ASP A 251 32.08 9.17 -15.19
CA ASP A 251 33.18 9.93 -15.77
C ASP A 251 34.48 9.59 -15.03
N MET A 252 35.37 8.91 -15.75
CA MET A 252 36.68 8.47 -15.28
C MET A 252 37.81 9.41 -15.76
N SER A 253 37.49 10.60 -16.27
CA SER A 253 38.41 11.53 -16.89
C SER A 253 39.29 12.31 -15.91
N ALA A 254 39.13 12.15 -14.60
CA ALA A 254 39.95 12.85 -13.61
C ALA A 254 41.44 12.50 -13.75
N PRO A 255 42.37 13.49 -13.68
CA PRO A 255 43.80 13.24 -13.93
C PRO A 255 44.37 12.18 -13.00
N SER A 256 45.23 11.39 -13.54
CA SER A 256 45.85 10.17 -12.99
C SER A 256 46.82 10.40 -11.82
N LEU A 257 46.44 11.17 -10.83
CA LEU A 257 47.12 11.20 -9.54
C LEU A 257 46.57 10.10 -8.66
N VAL A 258 47.39 9.05 -8.46
CA VAL A 258 47.06 7.90 -7.58
C VAL A 258 46.26 6.79 -8.29
N ARG A 259 46.83 6.23 -9.33
CA ARG A 259 46.21 5.15 -10.12
C ARG A 259 45.88 3.90 -9.30
N GLU A 260 46.63 3.56 -8.28
CA GLU A 260 46.41 2.39 -7.45
C GLU A 260 45.33 2.62 -6.35
N GLU A 261 45.30 3.79 -5.76
CA GLU A 261 44.31 4.16 -4.76
C GLU A 261 42.93 4.40 -5.42
N ILE A 262 42.91 4.96 -6.64
CA ILE A 262 41.72 5.11 -7.47
C ILE A 262 41.15 3.74 -7.88
N ILE A 263 42.01 2.79 -8.27
CA ILE A 263 41.57 1.44 -8.66
C ILE A 263 40.96 0.70 -7.46
N SER A 264 41.60 0.75 -6.30
CA SER A 264 41.09 0.10 -5.09
C SER A 264 39.76 0.71 -4.61
N ARG A 265 39.67 2.05 -4.57
CA ARG A 265 38.39 2.76 -4.22
C ARG A 265 37.32 2.57 -5.28
N ALA A 266 37.69 2.57 -6.57
CA ALA A 266 36.72 2.33 -7.64
C ALA A 266 36.12 0.90 -7.57
N GLN A 267 36.97 -0.09 -7.26
CA GLN A 267 36.51 -1.48 -7.07
C GLN A 267 35.61 -1.62 -5.83
N GLN A 268 35.93 -0.93 -4.74
CA GLN A 268 35.13 -0.94 -3.53
C GLN A 268 33.79 -0.22 -3.73
N ILE A 269 33.82 0.96 -4.37
CA ILE A 269 32.61 1.71 -4.73
C ILE A 269 31.78 0.94 -5.76
N ASN A 270 32.41 0.21 -6.67
CA ASN A 270 31.70 -0.62 -7.64
C ASN A 270 30.94 -1.77 -6.97
N ARG A 271 31.55 -2.46 -6.00
CA ARG A 271 30.84 -3.48 -5.20
C ARG A 271 29.70 -2.90 -4.39
N GLN A 272 29.92 -1.78 -3.70
CA GLN A 272 28.87 -1.13 -2.91
C GLN A 272 27.71 -0.59 -3.76
N ASN A 273 28.02 -0.08 -4.96
CA ASN A 273 26.98 0.43 -5.86
C ASN A 273 26.23 -0.70 -6.58
N LEU A 274 26.89 -1.80 -6.94
CA LEU A 274 26.22 -3.01 -7.44
C LEU A 274 25.26 -3.59 -6.39
N ASP A 275 25.69 -3.65 -5.13
CA ASP A 275 24.86 -4.06 -4.01
C ASP A 275 23.65 -3.11 -3.82
N THR A 276 23.88 -1.81 -3.97
CA THR A 276 22.82 -0.81 -3.83
C THR A 276 21.85 -0.85 -5.02
N VAL A 277 22.35 -0.98 -6.24
CA VAL A 277 21.51 -1.12 -7.45
C VAL A 277 20.74 -2.45 -7.43
N GLN A 278 21.36 -3.54 -7.00
CA GLN A 278 20.67 -4.81 -6.82
C GLN A 278 19.60 -4.73 -5.73
N LYS A 279 19.87 -4.04 -4.61
CA LYS A 279 18.87 -3.79 -3.57
C LYS A 279 17.74 -2.90 -4.06
N VAL A 280 18.03 -1.85 -4.82
CA VAL A 280 17.01 -0.96 -5.43
C VAL A 280 16.20 -1.72 -6.49
N ALA A 281 16.87 -2.49 -7.35
CA ALA A 281 16.19 -3.32 -8.35
C ALA A 281 15.35 -4.44 -7.69
N PHE A 282 15.83 -5.04 -6.61
CA PHE A 282 15.11 -6.01 -5.80
C PHE A 282 13.88 -5.38 -5.14
N LEU A 283 14.04 -4.21 -4.51
CA LEU A 283 12.93 -3.46 -3.88
C LEU A 283 11.90 -2.99 -4.91
N LEU A 284 12.33 -2.54 -6.09
CA LEU A 284 11.43 -2.18 -7.19
C LEU A 284 10.73 -3.41 -7.78
N GLY A 285 11.42 -4.54 -7.90
CA GLY A 285 10.86 -5.82 -8.35
C GLY A 285 9.88 -6.42 -7.33
N GLU A 286 10.20 -6.36 -6.06
CA GLU A 286 9.32 -6.81 -4.97
C GLU A 286 8.07 -5.94 -4.86
N ASN A 287 8.22 -4.61 -5.03
CA ASN A 287 7.07 -3.68 -5.06
C ASN A 287 6.20 -3.87 -6.32
N ALA A 288 6.78 -4.15 -7.47
CA ALA A 288 6.01 -4.45 -8.69
C ALA A 288 5.23 -5.77 -8.54
N ALA A 289 5.86 -6.82 -8.00
CA ALA A 289 5.21 -8.10 -7.73
C ALA A 289 4.13 -8.01 -6.64
N LEU A 290 4.36 -7.17 -5.62
CA LEU A 290 3.36 -6.87 -4.59
C LEU A 290 2.19 -6.07 -5.16
N THR A 291 2.45 -5.09 -6.02
CA THR A 291 1.40 -4.29 -6.70
C THR A 291 0.57 -5.18 -7.64
N GLU A 292 1.20 -6.07 -8.39
CA GLU A 292 0.52 -7.03 -9.27
C GLU A 292 -0.33 -8.01 -8.48
N LYS A 293 0.18 -8.55 -7.36
CA LYS A 293 -0.60 -9.38 -6.43
C LYS A 293 -1.76 -8.62 -5.79
N MET A 294 -1.56 -7.34 -5.45
CA MET A 294 -2.63 -6.50 -4.88
C MET A 294 -3.72 -6.21 -5.91
N ILE A 295 -3.34 -5.86 -7.14
CA ILE A 295 -4.29 -5.64 -8.24
C ILE A 295 -5.05 -6.95 -8.56
N SER A 296 -4.35 -8.08 -8.62
CA SER A 296 -4.98 -9.40 -8.82
C SER A 296 -5.95 -9.76 -7.69
N SER A 297 -5.57 -9.51 -6.44
CA SER A 297 -6.44 -9.74 -5.27
C SER A 297 -7.66 -8.80 -5.26
N ILE A 298 -7.49 -7.55 -5.70
CA ILE A 298 -8.62 -6.60 -5.84
C ILE A 298 -9.54 -7.07 -6.97
N ILE A 299 -9.00 -7.48 -8.11
CA ILE A 299 -9.77 -7.99 -9.25
C ILE A 299 -10.52 -9.28 -8.85
N GLU A 300 -9.90 -10.19 -8.09
CA GLU A 300 -10.57 -11.38 -7.57
C GLU A 300 -11.69 -11.02 -6.58
N SER A 301 -11.47 -10.07 -5.67
CA SER A 301 -12.52 -9.66 -4.72
C SER A 301 -13.74 -9.06 -5.42
N TYR A 302 -13.55 -8.31 -6.52
CA TYR A 302 -14.66 -7.78 -7.33
C TYR A 302 -15.34 -8.84 -8.20
N LYS A 303 -14.66 -9.92 -8.59
CA LYS A 303 -15.28 -11.03 -9.34
C LYS A 303 -16.20 -11.91 -8.47
N TYR A 304 -15.94 -12.01 -7.16
CA TYR A 304 -16.81 -12.75 -6.23
C TYR A 304 -18.09 -11.98 -5.82
N GLU A 305 -18.12 -10.64 -6.01
CA GLU A 305 -19.35 -9.85 -5.75
C GLU A 305 -20.37 -9.93 -6.92
N ASP A 306 -19.92 -10.29 -8.14
CA ASP A 306 -20.80 -10.39 -9.33
C ASP A 306 -21.41 -11.80 -9.53
N GLU A 307 -21.00 -12.83 -8.78
CA GLU A 307 -21.56 -14.19 -8.88
C GLU A 307 -22.65 -14.49 -7.83
N ASP A 308 -22.92 -13.58 -6.88
CA ASP A 308 -23.95 -13.72 -5.83
C ASP A 308 -25.15 -12.75 -5.99
N ASN A 309 -25.38 -12.20 -7.23
CA ASN A 309 -26.61 -11.45 -7.54
C ASN A 309 -27.45 -12.12 -8.63
#